data_4b522307daf1ae9b53d32a4375936b22
#
_entry.id   4b522307daf1ae9b53d32a4375936b22
#
_cell.length_a   1.000
_cell.length_b   1.000
_cell.length_c   1.000
_cell.angle_alpha   90.00
_cell.angle_beta   90.00
_cell.angle_gamma   90.00
#
_symmetry.space_group_name_H-M   'P 1'
#
loop_
_entity.id
_entity.type
_entity.pdbx_description
1 polymer ?
#
loop_
_entity_poly.entity_id
_entity_poly.type
_entity_poly.pdbx_seq_one_letter_code
_entity_poly.pdbx_strand_id
1 'polypeptide(L)'
;MSPAESVRRRDVRMAIGVLVLAALAVLAPHVRVGSGQPRPPERAGRVVRHVPRFDRLVPPGATLEKVAGGFTRVEGPVWDAGRGSLLVSDIPKNAVFEWRDGPGLRLFMDPSGYTGAAPFAGREPGSNGLAFDADKRLVLCEHGDRRIARLEVDGHKTTLADRYEGKRLNSPNDLVFAGNGDLYFTDPPLGLPKGFDDPGKELGWSGVYRLTPEGRLTLLTRELKAPSGIALSPSRRTLYVSNADRSHAVWMAYYLAPDGTLGAGRVFFDATPWTRTKKGAPDGMKVDAEGNLFAAGPGGVNVFAPDGTHLGSLELDVPTSNVAWGGDGSTLYVTASSAVYRIGLTTRGLGF
;
A
#
# COMPACT_ATOMS: atom_id res chain seq x y z
N MET A 1 -11.16 37.13 78.87
CA MET A 1 -12.48 37.15 79.59
C MET A 1 -13.29 36.08 78.91
N SER A 2 -13.54 34.98 79.68
CA SER A 2 -14.49 33.89 79.44
C SER A 2 -15.91 34.43 79.68
N PRO A 3 -17.05 33.75 79.31
CA PRO A 3 -17.36 32.35 79.56
C PRO A 3 -18.04 31.63 78.35
N ALA A 4 -17.97 30.34 78.17
CA ALA A 4 -18.61 29.17 78.73
C ALA A 4 -20.15 29.18 78.74
N GLU A 5 -20.73 28.23 78.15
CA GLU A 5 -22.03 27.52 78.45
C GLU A 5 -22.57 26.86 77.12
N SER A 6 -23.16 25.73 77.03
CA SER A 6 -23.48 24.58 77.89
C SER A 6 -24.10 23.50 77.01
N VAL A 7 -23.83 22.30 77.36
CA VAL A 7 -24.37 21.02 76.90
C VAL A 7 -25.89 20.98 76.77
N ARG A 8 -26.41 20.39 75.70
CA ARG A 8 -27.62 19.51 75.77
C ARG A 8 -27.44 18.33 74.82
N ARG A 9 -27.32 17.17 75.40
CA ARG A 9 -27.54 15.84 74.81
C ARG A 9 -29.02 15.71 74.49
N ARG A 10 -29.33 15.26 73.29
CA ARG A 10 -30.59 14.63 72.96
C ARG A 10 -30.30 13.29 72.29
N ASP A 11 -30.76 12.24 72.95
CA ASP A 11 -30.83 10.89 72.50
C ASP A 11 -31.70 10.82 71.25
N VAL A 12 -31.19 10.22 70.17
CA VAL A 12 -31.97 9.81 69.05
C VAL A 12 -31.80 8.30 68.86
N ARG A 13 -32.88 7.58 69.12
CA ARG A 13 -33.01 6.12 69.00
C ARG A 13 -32.71 5.71 67.55
N MET A 14 -31.78 4.76 67.38
CA MET A 14 -31.53 4.06 66.14
C MET A 14 -32.74 3.14 65.81
N ALA A 15 -33.42 3.46 64.71
CA ALA A 15 -34.36 2.54 64.08
C ALA A 15 -33.58 1.71 63.03
N ILE A 16 -33.40 0.43 63.27
CA ILE A 16 -32.80 -0.50 62.35
C ILE A 16 -33.85 -0.82 61.29
N GLY A 17 -33.72 -0.22 60.11
CA GLY A 17 -34.48 -0.61 58.91
C GLY A 17 -33.77 -1.70 58.18
N VAL A 18 -34.31 -2.90 58.16
CA VAL A 18 -33.82 -4.03 57.34
C VAL A 18 -34.22 -3.74 55.90
N LEU A 19 -33.23 -3.36 55.05
CA LEU A 19 -33.42 -3.27 53.60
C LEU A 19 -33.24 -4.67 53.02
N VAL A 20 -34.32 -5.27 52.55
CA VAL A 20 -34.29 -6.49 51.74
C VAL A 20 -33.88 -6.07 50.31
N LEU A 21 -32.64 -6.32 49.93
CA LEU A 21 -32.19 -6.19 48.56
C LEU A 21 -32.68 -7.40 47.76
N ALA A 22 -33.72 -7.19 46.94
CA ALA A 22 -34.10 -8.16 45.92
C ALA A 22 -33.07 -8.08 44.77
N ALA A 23 -32.22 -9.09 44.65
CA ALA A 23 -31.31 -9.25 43.52
C ALA A 23 -32.11 -9.68 42.29
N LEU A 24 -32.37 -8.74 41.38
CA LEU A 24 -32.83 -9.05 40.03
C LEU A 24 -31.64 -9.63 39.26
N ALA A 25 -31.62 -10.95 39.09
CA ALA A 25 -30.70 -11.61 38.16
C ALA A 25 -31.12 -11.27 36.73
N VAL A 26 -30.42 -10.30 36.12
CA VAL A 26 -30.52 -10.04 34.69
C VAL A 26 -29.82 -11.22 33.98
N LEU A 27 -30.61 -12.13 33.43
CA LEU A 27 -30.11 -13.15 32.50
C LEU A 27 -29.60 -12.45 31.23
N ALA A 28 -28.29 -12.19 31.18
CA ALA A 28 -27.63 -11.81 29.93
C ALA A 28 -27.77 -12.99 28.94
N PRO A 29 -28.19 -12.75 27.70
CA PRO A 29 -28.23 -13.79 26.70
C PRO A 29 -26.77 -14.26 26.45
N HIS A 30 -26.50 -15.51 26.76
CA HIS A 30 -25.27 -16.16 26.38
C HIS A 30 -25.24 -16.25 24.86
N VAL A 31 -24.55 -15.28 24.20
CA VAL A 31 -24.19 -15.40 22.79
C VAL A 31 -23.27 -16.60 22.73
N ARG A 32 -23.77 -17.73 22.27
CA ARG A 32 -22.93 -18.88 21.88
C ARG A 32 -22.03 -18.39 20.75
N VAL A 33 -20.80 -18.07 21.06
CA VAL A 33 -19.72 -17.99 20.07
C VAL A 33 -19.61 -19.39 19.48
N GLY A 34 -20.24 -19.59 18.36
CA GLY A 34 -20.10 -20.83 17.59
C GLY A 34 -18.62 -21.01 17.31
N SER A 35 -18.06 -22.14 17.70
CA SER A 35 -16.76 -22.62 17.23
C SER A 35 -16.89 -22.98 15.76
N GLY A 36 -16.97 -21.96 14.91
CA GLY A 36 -16.90 -22.11 13.47
C GLY A 36 -15.48 -22.54 13.14
N GLN A 37 -15.31 -23.73 12.60
CA GLN A 37 -14.05 -24.09 11.95
C GLN A 37 -13.70 -22.96 10.97
N PRO A 38 -12.41 -22.55 10.89
CA PRO A 38 -11.99 -21.55 9.93
C PRO A 38 -12.46 -21.99 8.56
N ARG A 39 -13.26 -21.15 7.89
CA ARG A 39 -13.65 -21.42 6.50
C ARG A 39 -12.39 -21.56 5.68
N PRO A 40 -12.31 -22.59 4.80
CA PRO A 40 -11.20 -22.66 3.89
C PRO A 40 -11.08 -21.34 3.11
N PRO A 41 -9.86 -20.88 2.84
CA PRO A 41 -9.66 -19.60 2.16
C PRO A 41 -10.40 -19.60 0.81
N GLU A 42 -11.04 -18.47 0.49
CA GLU A 42 -11.72 -18.27 -0.78
C GLU A 42 -10.68 -18.25 -1.90
N ARG A 43 -10.66 -19.30 -2.70
CA ARG A 43 -9.79 -19.39 -3.88
C ARG A 43 -10.28 -18.43 -4.95
N ALA A 44 -9.34 -17.71 -5.57
CA ALA A 44 -9.63 -16.71 -6.57
C ALA A 44 -8.66 -16.81 -7.75
N GLY A 45 -9.13 -16.39 -8.93
CA GLY A 45 -8.29 -16.31 -10.11
C GLY A 45 -7.72 -17.64 -10.58
N ARG A 46 -6.70 -17.56 -11.42
CA ARG A 46 -6.01 -18.72 -11.97
C ARG A 46 -4.54 -18.42 -12.25
N VAL A 47 -3.71 -19.46 -12.22
CA VAL A 47 -2.29 -19.38 -12.60
C VAL A 47 -2.14 -19.84 -14.05
N VAL A 48 -1.68 -18.95 -14.92
CA VAL A 48 -1.44 -19.21 -16.34
C VAL A 48 0.06 -19.29 -16.58
N ARG A 49 0.50 -20.40 -17.20
CA ARG A 49 1.91 -20.73 -17.45
C ARG A 49 2.21 -20.59 -18.92
N HIS A 50 3.22 -19.79 -19.28
CA HIS A 50 3.62 -19.60 -20.67
C HIS A 50 4.91 -20.39 -21.00
N VAL A 51 5.78 -20.56 -20.02
CA VAL A 51 7.03 -21.32 -20.17
C VAL A 51 7.28 -22.26 -18.97
N PRO A 52 7.94 -23.41 -19.16
CA PRO A 52 8.14 -24.40 -18.09
C PRO A 52 8.91 -23.85 -16.86
N ARG A 53 9.83 -22.92 -17.06
CA ARG A 53 10.59 -22.34 -15.94
C ARG A 53 9.74 -21.55 -14.95
N PHE A 54 8.50 -21.18 -15.32
CA PHE A 54 7.56 -20.52 -14.41
C PHE A 54 7.23 -21.38 -13.19
N ASP A 55 7.25 -22.72 -13.33
CA ASP A 55 7.02 -23.66 -12.24
C ASP A 55 8.11 -23.61 -11.14
N ARG A 56 9.28 -23.04 -11.46
CA ARG A 56 10.33 -22.79 -10.46
C ARG A 56 10.00 -21.60 -9.55
N LEU A 57 9.09 -20.72 -9.98
CA LEU A 57 8.66 -19.53 -9.23
C LEU A 57 7.31 -19.76 -8.55
N VAL A 58 6.37 -20.36 -9.31
CA VAL A 58 4.98 -20.61 -8.90
C VAL A 58 4.74 -22.10 -8.91
N PRO A 59 4.75 -22.79 -7.76
CA PRO A 59 4.67 -24.25 -7.74
C PRO A 59 3.37 -24.76 -8.36
N PRO A 60 3.39 -25.97 -8.98
CA PRO A 60 2.18 -26.61 -9.43
C PRO A 60 1.15 -26.72 -8.30
N GLY A 61 -0.11 -26.35 -8.60
CA GLY A 61 -1.18 -26.35 -7.60
C GLY A 61 -1.26 -25.13 -6.70
N ALA A 62 -0.32 -24.14 -6.80
CA ALA A 62 -0.45 -22.87 -6.11
C ALA A 62 -1.74 -22.15 -6.53
N THR A 63 -2.43 -21.56 -5.57
CA THR A 63 -3.69 -20.84 -5.77
C THR A 63 -3.65 -19.50 -5.09
N LEU A 64 -4.28 -18.49 -5.71
CA LEU A 64 -4.53 -17.22 -5.04
C LEU A 64 -5.64 -17.42 -4.01
N GLU A 65 -5.44 -16.85 -2.83
CA GLU A 65 -6.40 -16.86 -1.73
C GLU A 65 -6.77 -15.42 -1.40
N LYS A 66 -8.06 -15.12 -1.31
CA LYS A 66 -8.54 -13.85 -0.81
C LYS A 66 -8.39 -13.80 0.70
N VAL A 67 -7.62 -12.85 1.21
CA VAL A 67 -7.32 -12.72 2.65
C VAL A 67 -8.04 -11.55 3.32
N ALA A 68 -8.37 -10.50 2.56
CA ALA A 68 -9.14 -9.36 3.06
C ALA A 68 -10.01 -8.77 1.96
N GLY A 69 -11.07 -8.06 2.34
CA GLY A 69 -11.98 -7.38 1.42
C GLY A 69 -12.74 -6.26 2.11
N GLY A 70 -13.64 -5.58 1.37
CA GLY A 70 -14.42 -4.45 1.89
C GLY A 70 -13.72 -3.10 1.75
N PHE A 71 -12.64 -3.06 0.98
CA PHE A 71 -12.01 -1.80 0.56
C PHE A 71 -12.85 -1.11 -0.52
N THR A 72 -12.66 0.19 -0.65
CA THR A 72 -13.17 0.94 -1.80
C THR A 72 -12.24 0.80 -3.00
N ARG A 73 -10.95 1.04 -2.79
CA ARG A 73 -9.86 0.80 -3.73
C ARG A 73 -8.57 0.60 -2.96
N VAL A 74 -8.10 -0.63 -2.93
CA VAL A 74 -6.90 -1.01 -2.17
C VAL A 74 -5.65 -0.88 -3.01
N GLU A 75 -4.60 -0.30 -2.39
CA GLU A 75 -3.31 0.02 -3.01
C GLU A 75 -2.15 -0.09 -2.03
N GLY A 76 -0.94 0.13 -2.54
CA GLY A 76 0.28 0.34 -1.78
C GLY A 76 0.57 -0.72 -0.74
N PRO A 77 0.52 -2.02 -1.06
CA PRO A 77 0.81 -3.05 -0.07
C PRO A 77 2.27 -2.99 0.35
N VAL A 78 2.51 -3.07 1.66
CA VAL A 78 3.86 -3.21 2.21
C VAL A 78 3.84 -4.13 3.44
N TRP A 79 4.84 -5.01 3.55
CA TRP A 79 4.96 -5.93 4.68
C TRP A 79 5.77 -5.32 5.80
N ASP A 80 5.17 -5.23 6.99
CA ASP A 80 5.87 -4.88 8.23
C ASP A 80 6.40 -6.17 8.87
N ALA A 81 7.68 -6.44 8.66
CA ALA A 81 8.33 -7.63 9.22
C ALA A 81 8.40 -7.60 10.75
N GLY A 82 8.50 -6.41 11.36
CA GLY A 82 8.53 -6.24 12.81
C GLY A 82 7.21 -6.61 13.49
N ARG A 83 6.10 -6.38 12.78
CA ARG A 83 4.74 -6.69 13.27
C ARG A 83 4.19 -7.99 12.70
N GLY A 84 4.81 -8.57 11.68
CA GLY A 84 4.28 -9.72 10.95
C GLY A 84 2.93 -9.40 10.30
N SER A 85 2.80 -8.24 9.67
CA SER A 85 1.54 -7.73 9.13
C SER A 85 1.70 -7.05 7.77
N LEU A 86 0.62 -7.03 7.00
CA LEU A 86 0.54 -6.29 5.75
C LEU A 86 -0.17 -4.97 5.98
N LEU A 87 0.46 -3.86 5.59
CA LEU A 87 -0.20 -2.56 5.50
C LEU A 87 -0.68 -2.34 4.06
N VAL A 88 -1.85 -1.73 3.92
CA VAL A 88 -2.44 -1.37 2.61
C VAL A 88 -3.18 -0.03 2.71
N SER A 89 -3.11 0.76 1.67
CA SER A 89 -3.89 1.99 1.51
C SER A 89 -5.30 1.69 0.98
N ASP A 90 -6.35 2.26 1.58
CA ASP A 90 -7.66 2.42 0.93
C ASP A 90 -7.78 3.90 0.52
N ILE A 91 -7.37 4.21 -0.71
CA ILE A 91 -7.16 5.59 -1.14
C ILE A 91 -8.42 6.45 -1.00
N PRO A 92 -9.63 5.99 -1.43
CA PRO A 92 -10.85 6.78 -1.28
C PRO A 92 -11.28 6.98 0.16
N LYS A 93 -10.92 6.06 1.07
CA LYS A 93 -11.21 6.21 2.50
C LYS A 93 -10.22 7.09 3.24
N ASN A 94 -9.17 7.56 2.58
CA ASN A 94 -8.09 8.31 3.21
C ASN A 94 -7.44 7.55 4.39
N ALA A 95 -7.29 6.25 4.27
CA ALA A 95 -6.89 5.39 5.37
C ALA A 95 -5.86 4.33 4.96
N VAL A 96 -5.00 3.95 5.91
CA VAL A 96 -4.18 2.75 5.84
C VAL A 96 -4.78 1.71 6.79
N PHE A 97 -4.88 0.50 6.30
CA PHE A 97 -5.32 -0.66 7.08
C PHE A 97 -4.17 -1.64 7.30
N GLU A 98 -4.21 -2.34 8.41
CA GLU A 98 -3.31 -3.43 8.75
C GLU A 98 -4.08 -4.75 8.71
N TRP A 99 -3.52 -5.73 8.00
CA TRP A 99 -4.03 -7.09 7.99
C TRP A 99 -3.03 -8.06 8.62
N ARG A 100 -3.53 -9.00 9.43
CA ARG A 100 -2.77 -10.12 10.00
C ARG A 100 -3.54 -11.41 9.87
N ASP A 101 -2.81 -12.51 9.68
CA ASP A 101 -3.41 -13.84 9.82
C ASP A 101 -3.99 -14.00 11.25
N GLY A 102 -5.20 -14.56 11.34
CA GLY A 102 -5.93 -14.72 12.60
C GLY A 102 -6.72 -13.46 13.01
N PRO A 103 -6.07 -12.36 13.44
CA PRO A 103 -6.78 -11.12 13.84
C PRO A 103 -7.55 -10.42 12.72
N GLY A 104 -7.15 -10.63 11.45
CA GLY A 104 -7.81 -10.01 10.30
C GLY A 104 -7.43 -8.55 10.06
N LEU A 105 -8.38 -7.77 9.54
CA LEU A 105 -8.20 -6.38 9.10
C LEU A 105 -8.53 -5.40 10.23
N ARG A 106 -7.68 -4.39 10.43
CA ARG A 106 -7.94 -3.27 11.34
C ARG A 106 -7.47 -1.95 10.74
N LEU A 107 -8.03 -0.84 11.20
CA LEU A 107 -7.54 0.50 10.87
C LEU A 107 -6.15 0.71 11.49
N PHE A 108 -5.20 1.19 10.68
CA PHE A 108 -3.86 1.54 11.12
C PHE A 108 -3.68 3.06 11.23
N MET A 109 -4.15 3.82 10.21
CA MET A 109 -4.00 5.27 10.14
C MET A 109 -5.19 5.90 9.39
N ASP A 110 -5.69 7.02 9.92
CA ASP A 110 -6.69 7.92 9.32
C ASP A 110 -6.49 9.32 9.94
N PRO A 111 -6.21 10.37 9.14
CA PRO A 111 -6.06 10.40 7.68
C PRO A 111 -4.69 9.91 7.19
N SER A 112 -4.66 9.22 6.04
CA SER A 112 -3.42 8.71 5.43
C SER A 112 -2.79 9.66 4.42
N GLY A 113 -3.55 10.53 3.78
CA GLY A 113 -3.07 11.42 2.73
C GLY A 113 -3.56 12.86 2.90
N TYR A 114 -4.86 13.12 2.78
CA TYR A 114 -5.42 14.46 2.88
C TYR A 114 -5.66 14.86 4.35
N THR A 115 -5.07 15.98 4.75
CA THR A 115 -5.19 16.53 6.12
C THR A 115 -5.91 17.86 6.18
N GLY A 116 -6.43 18.37 5.05
CA GLY A 116 -7.14 19.66 5.01
C GLY A 116 -8.49 19.62 5.74
N ALA A 117 -8.92 20.77 6.28
CA ALA A 117 -10.18 20.90 7.00
C ALA A 117 -11.42 20.87 6.08
N ALA A 118 -11.28 21.27 4.81
CA ALA A 118 -12.38 21.22 3.85
C ALA A 118 -12.49 19.80 3.26
N PRO A 119 -13.68 19.36 2.81
CA PRO A 119 -13.83 18.10 2.09
C PRO A 119 -12.91 18.05 0.86
N PHE A 120 -12.26 16.92 0.64
CA PHE A 120 -11.45 16.72 -0.55
C PHE A 120 -12.34 16.73 -1.82
N ALA A 121 -11.97 17.53 -2.80
CA ALA A 121 -12.80 17.72 -4.00
C ALA A 121 -12.74 16.54 -4.99
N GLY A 122 -11.80 15.60 -4.81
CA GLY A 122 -11.58 14.43 -5.67
C GLY A 122 -12.11 13.13 -5.09
N ARG A 123 -11.62 12.03 -5.66
CA ARG A 123 -12.01 10.66 -5.24
C ARG A 123 -10.91 9.93 -4.47
N GLU A 124 -9.70 10.45 -4.46
CA GLU A 124 -8.50 9.78 -3.95
C GLU A 124 -7.72 10.66 -2.95
N PRO A 125 -8.30 10.95 -1.77
CA PRO A 125 -7.65 11.78 -0.75
C PRO A 125 -6.48 11.08 -0.06
N GLY A 126 -6.44 9.75 -0.04
CA GLY A 126 -5.54 8.96 0.78
C GLY A 126 -4.11 8.84 0.25
N SER A 127 -3.33 8.08 0.98
CA SER A 127 -2.05 7.58 0.48
C SER A 127 -2.27 6.52 -0.60
N ASN A 128 -1.30 6.39 -1.53
CA ASN A 128 -1.21 5.30 -2.50
C ASN A 128 -0.06 4.36 -2.11
N GLY A 129 1.11 4.45 -2.73
CA GLY A 129 2.26 3.63 -2.44
C GLY A 129 2.77 3.79 -1.00
N LEU A 130 3.20 2.69 -0.41
CA LEU A 130 3.80 2.60 0.92
C LEU A 130 5.13 1.87 0.84
N ALA A 131 6.13 2.34 1.59
CA ALA A 131 7.40 1.63 1.77
C ALA A 131 7.98 1.91 3.16
N PHE A 132 8.86 1.04 3.64
CA PHE A 132 9.65 1.31 4.83
C PHE A 132 11.02 1.85 4.46
N ASP A 133 11.50 2.88 5.17
CA ASP A 133 12.87 3.35 5.09
C ASP A 133 13.83 2.39 5.85
N ALA A 134 15.13 2.69 5.83
CA ALA A 134 16.16 1.88 6.49
C ALA A 134 15.96 1.78 8.01
N ASP A 135 15.33 2.79 8.62
CA ASP A 135 15.01 2.84 10.04
C ASP A 135 13.66 2.22 10.37
N LYS A 136 13.02 1.55 9.39
CA LYS A 136 11.70 0.91 9.49
C LYS A 136 10.56 1.90 9.77
N ARG A 137 10.69 3.15 9.37
CA ARG A 137 9.60 4.14 9.40
C ARG A 137 8.81 4.05 8.11
N LEU A 138 7.50 4.15 8.22
CA LEU A 138 6.60 4.10 7.06
C LEU A 138 6.69 5.40 6.25
N VAL A 139 6.91 5.27 4.96
CA VAL A 139 6.91 6.39 3.99
C VAL A 139 5.73 6.20 3.04
N LEU A 140 5.00 7.28 2.79
CA LEU A 140 3.74 7.31 2.06
C LEU A 140 3.81 8.24 0.87
N CYS A 141 3.25 7.80 -0.27
CA CYS A 141 2.87 8.67 -1.37
C CYS A 141 1.47 9.24 -1.09
N GLU A 142 1.38 10.49 -0.66
CA GLU A 142 0.10 11.12 -0.30
C GLU A 142 -0.50 11.85 -1.51
N HIS A 143 -1.64 11.35 -2.02
CA HIS A 143 -2.35 12.00 -3.12
C HIS A 143 -2.95 13.34 -2.69
N GLY A 144 -3.68 13.37 -1.57
CA GLY A 144 -4.42 14.54 -1.14
C GLY A 144 -3.55 15.72 -0.72
N ASP A 145 -2.49 15.47 0.05
CA ASP A 145 -1.53 16.51 0.45
C ASP A 145 -0.43 16.74 -0.61
N ARG A 146 -0.37 15.86 -1.65
CA ARG A 146 0.53 16.00 -2.80
C ARG A 146 2.00 15.99 -2.38
N ARG A 147 2.41 14.97 -1.62
CA ARG A 147 3.76 14.89 -1.07
C ARG A 147 4.22 13.46 -0.83
N ILE A 148 5.51 13.29 -0.66
CA ILE A 148 6.10 12.14 0.02
C ILE A 148 6.20 12.49 1.49
N ALA A 149 5.59 11.68 2.35
CA ALA A 149 5.59 11.89 3.79
C ALA A 149 6.14 10.66 4.52
N ARG A 150 6.78 10.88 5.67
CA ARG A 150 7.28 9.82 6.55
C ARG A 150 6.57 9.89 7.89
N LEU A 151 6.04 8.74 8.33
CA LEU A 151 5.45 8.60 9.65
C LEU A 151 6.56 8.44 10.69
N GLU A 152 6.61 9.35 11.64
CA GLU A 152 7.57 9.32 12.75
C GLU A 152 7.05 8.48 13.93
N VAL A 153 7.95 8.15 14.86
CA VAL A 153 7.64 7.28 16.00
C VAL A 153 6.56 7.87 16.93
N ASP A 154 6.48 9.18 17.02
CA ASP A 154 5.47 9.89 17.82
C ASP A 154 4.13 10.07 17.09
N GLY A 155 4.00 9.56 15.86
CA GLY A 155 2.77 9.56 15.07
C GLY A 155 2.58 10.79 14.19
N HIS A 156 3.44 11.82 14.24
CA HIS A 156 3.37 12.89 13.26
C HIS A 156 3.96 12.49 11.91
N LYS A 157 3.64 13.23 10.85
CA LYS A 157 4.18 12.98 9.50
C LYS A 157 5.13 14.11 9.10
N THR A 158 6.38 13.74 8.79
CA THR A 158 7.39 14.65 8.22
C THR A 158 7.28 14.66 6.71
N THR A 159 7.18 15.84 6.10
CA THR A 159 7.25 16.00 4.64
C THR A 159 8.69 15.78 4.17
N LEU A 160 8.90 14.81 3.28
CA LEU A 160 10.20 14.58 2.65
C LEU A 160 10.34 15.32 1.32
N ALA A 161 9.26 15.41 0.54
CA ALA A 161 9.20 16.19 -0.70
C ALA A 161 7.75 16.54 -1.03
N ASP A 162 7.47 17.81 -1.35
CA ASP A 162 6.15 18.28 -1.80
C ASP A 162 6.24 19.21 -3.03
N ARG A 163 7.46 19.64 -3.40
CA ARG A 163 7.72 20.57 -4.50
C ARG A 163 8.95 20.18 -5.29
N TYR A 164 8.90 20.46 -6.59
CA TYR A 164 10.06 20.45 -7.48
C TYR A 164 10.16 21.79 -8.19
N GLU A 165 11.33 22.45 -8.10
CA GLU A 165 11.57 23.81 -8.65
C GLU A 165 10.49 24.83 -8.23
N GLY A 166 10.08 24.79 -6.95
CA GLY A 166 9.07 25.67 -6.38
C GLY A 166 7.61 25.33 -6.68
N LYS A 167 7.33 24.41 -7.61
CA LYS A 167 5.99 23.93 -7.99
C LYS A 167 5.61 22.69 -7.19
N ARG A 168 4.34 22.61 -6.79
CA ARG A 168 3.83 21.43 -6.08
C ARG A 168 3.93 20.18 -6.95
N LEU A 169 4.30 19.06 -6.35
CA LEU A 169 4.17 17.75 -6.96
C LEU A 169 2.73 17.51 -7.43
N ASN A 170 2.51 16.60 -8.36
CA ASN A 170 1.17 16.24 -8.83
C ASN A 170 0.40 15.46 -7.76
N SER A 171 0.63 14.16 -7.69
CA SER A 171 0.11 13.24 -6.69
C SER A 171 0.99 12.00 -6.67
N PRO A 172 2.06 11.98 -5.86
CA PRO A 172 3.00 10.86 -5.83
C PRO A 172 2.28 9.52 -5.71
N ASN A 173 2.66 8.54 -6.55
CA ASN A 173 1.90 7.31 -6.72
C ASN A 173 2.57 6.10 -6.07
N ASP A 174 3.75 5.70 -6.50
CA ASP A 174 4.49 4.55 -5.94
C ASP A 174 5.95 4.92 -5.68
N LEU A 175 6.63 4.12 -4.84
CA LEU A 175 7.97 4.44 -4.36
C LEU A 175 8.80 3.19 -4.08
N VAL A 176 10.13 3.32 -4.20
CA VAL A 176 11.09 2.28 -3.85
C VAL A 176 12.37 2.89 -3.29
N PHE A 177 12.89 2.31 -2.21
CA PHE A 177 14.19 2.68 -1.65
C PHE A 177 15.32 1.87 -2.27
N ALA A 178 16.42 2.55 -2.60
CA ALA A 178 17.70 1.91 -2.84
C ALA A 178 18.47 1.71 -1.52
N GLY A 179 19.43 0.80 -1.50
CA GLY A 179 20.12 0.48 -0.25
C GLY A 179 21.11 1.56 0.25
N ASN A 180 21.34 2.61 -0.54
CA ASN A 180 22.07 3.81 -0.12
C ASN A 180 21.15 4.87 0.51
N GLY A 181 19.85 4.57 0.66
CA GLY A 181 18.84 5.47 1.21
C GLY A 181 18.18 6.39 0.19
N ASP A 182 18.59 6.38 -1.07
CA ASP A 182 17.86 7.10 -2.13
C ASP A 182 16.46 6.56 -2.29
N LEU A 183 15.50 7.45 -2.38
CA LEU A 183 14.11 7.16 -2.67
C LEU A 183 13.79 7.51 -4.12
N TYR A 184 13.26 6.54 -4.87
CA TYR A 184 12.73 6.74 -6.21
C TYR A 184 11.21 6.70 -6.16
N PHE A 185 10.53 7.65 -6.82
CA PHE A 185 9.07 7.69 -6.83
C PHE A 185 8.51 8.24 -8.14
N THR A 186 7.27 7.91 -8.41
CA THR A 186 6.48 8.38 -9.55
C THR A 186 5.49 9.46 -9.12
N ASP A 187 5.24 10.45 -9.99
CA ASP A 187 4.37 11.60 -9.69
C ASP A 187 3.42 11.92 -10.84
N PRO A 188 2.46 11.04 -11.18
CA PRO A 188 1.40 11.36 -12.13
C PRO A 188 0.29 12.18 -11.45
N PRO A 189 -0.55 12.89 -12.20
CA PRO A 189 -1.68 13.64 -11.66
C PRO A 189 -2.92 12.77 -11.39
N LEU A 190 -2.79 11.44 -11.23
CA LEU A 190 -3.91 10.50 -11.12
C LEU A 190 -4.74 10.71 -9.85
N GLY A 191 -4.12 11.16 -8.75
CA GLY A 191 -4.77 11.47 -7.49
C GLY A 191 -5.37 12.88 -7.41
N LEU A 192 -5.13 13.75 -8.41
CA LEU A 192 -5.75 15.06 -8.45
C LEU A 192 -7.24 14.96 -8.77
N PRO A 193 -8.10 15.88 -8.28
CA PRO A 193 -9.55 15.80 -8.46
C PRO A 193 -10.02 15.62 -9.91
N LYS A 194 -9.34 16.24 -10.88
CA LYS A 194 -9.63 16.13 -12.30
C LYS A 194 -8.48 15.47 -13.09
N GLY A 195 -7.55 14.80 -12.42
CA GLY A 195 -6.44 14.10 -13.04
C GLY A 195 -5.58 15.00 -13.93
N PHE A 196 -5.37 14.61 -15.18
CA PHE A 196 -4.54 15.37 -16.13
C PHE A 196 -5.06 16.77 -16.45
N ASP A 197 -6.38 17.00 -16.33
CA ASP A 197 -7.06 18.25 -16.63
C ASP A 197 -7.32 19.08 -15.36
N ASP A 198 -6.69 18.73 -14.24
CA ASP A 198 -6.86 19.44 -12.99
C ASP A 198 -6.24 20.85 -13.06
N PRO A 199 -7.01 21.93 -12.79
CA PRO A 199 -6.49 23.29 -12.84
C PRO A 199 -5.47 23.58 -11.73
N GLY A 200 -5.44 22.79 -10.66
CA GLY A 200 -4.46 22.87 -9.58
C GLY A 200 -3.12 22.18 -9.90
N LYS A 201 -2.97 21.59 -11.10
CA LYS A 201 -1.72 20.98 -11.54
C LYS A 201 -0.71 22.08 -11.88
N GLU A 202 0.41 22.13 -11.14
CA GLU A 202 1.46 23.15 -11.32
C GLU A 202 2.58 22.67 -12.26
N LEU A 203 2.89 21.35 -12.26
CA LEU A 203 3.86 20.74 -13.14
C LEU A 203 3.24 20.41 -14.49
N GLY A 204 3.90 20.78 -15.61
CA GLY A 204 3.44 20.51 -16.97
C GLY A 204 3.61 19.05 -17.44
N TRP A 205 4.12 18.17 -16.57
CA TRP A 205 4.45 16.77 -16.88
C TRP A 205 4.13 15.86 -15.70
N SER A 206 4.15 14.56 -15.95
CA SER A 206 4.27 13.52 -14.93
C SER A 206 5.75 13.15 -14.80
N GLY A 207 6.27 13.06 -13.56
CA GLY A 207 7.69 12.85 -13.32
C GLY A 207 8.01 11.51 -12.69
N VAL A 208 9.23 11.04 -12.93
CA VAL A 208 9.91 10.04 -12.09
C VAL A 208 11.06 10.78 -11.41
N TYR A 209 11.13 10.66 -10.10
CA TYR A 209 12.06 11.45 -9.29
C TYR A 209 12.96 10.56 -8.43
N ARG A 210 14.13 11.13 -8.06
CA ARG A 210 15.03 10.64 -7.01
C ARG A 210 15.12 11.68 -5.91
N LEU A 211 14.91 11.25 -4.67
CA LEU A 211 15.13 12.02 -3.46
C LEU A 211 16.30 11.39 -2.69
N THR A 212 17.37 12.14 -2.44
CA THR A 212 18.49 11.65 -1.65
C THR A 212 18.20 11.79 -0.14
N PRO A 213 18.94 11.06 0.73
CA PRO A 213 18.80 11.21 2.18
C PRO A 213 19.00 12.64 2.69
N GLU A 214 19.81 13.44 1.97
CA GLU A 214 20.09 14.87 2.30
C GLU A 214 18.95 15.80 1.81
N GLY A 215 17.87 15.25 1.22
CA GLY A 215 16.71 16.03 0.78
C GLY A 215 16.84 16.63 -0.62
N ARG A 216 17.82 16.22 -1.44
CA ARG A 216 17.93 16.70 -2.82
C ARG A 216 16.99 15.94 -3.73
N LEU A 217 15.99 16.65 -4.28
CA LEU A 217 15.05 16.13 -5.26
C LEU A 217 15.55 16.38 -6.68
N THR A 218 15.57 15.32 -7.50
CA THR A 218 16.00 15.37 -8.90
C THR A 218 14.96 14.72 -9.80
N LEU A 219 14.57 15.40 -10.88
CA LEU A 219 13.76 14.83 -11.94
C LEU A 219 14.62 13.91 -12.80
N LEU A 220 14.27 12.64 -12.90
CA LEU A 220 15.00 11.64 -13.68
C LEU A 220 14.48 11.54 -15.12
N THR A 221 13.15 11.48 -15.27
CA THR A 221 12.48 11.47 -16.59
C THR A 221 11.06 12.00 -16.48
N ARG A 222 10.55 12.51 -17.59
CA ARG A 222 9.15 13.01 -17.77
C ARG A 222 8.51 12.52 -19.06
N GLU A 223 9.05 11.45 -19.65
CA GLU A 223 8.59 10.95 -20.95
C GLU A 223 7.32 10.12 -20.85
N LEU A 224 6.99 9.58 -19.65
CA LEU A 224 5.79 8.79 -19.43
C LEU A 224 4.62 9.69 -19.06
N LYS A 225 3.48 9.45 -19.69
CA LYS A 225 2.25 10.22 -19.41
C LYS A 225 1.67 9.88 -18.03
N ALA A 226 1.66 8.60 -17.66
CA ALA A 226 1.07 8.11 -16.42
C ALA A 226 2.03 7.13 -15.70
N PRO A 227 3.25 7.56 -15.27
CA PRO A 227 4.14 6.68 -14.52
C PRO A 227 3.45 6.30 -13.22
N SER A 228 3.35 4.99 -12.92
CA SER A 228 2.62 4.45 -11.78
C SER A 228 3.56 3.62 -10.89
N GLY A 229 3.63 2.32 -11.04
CA GLY A 229 4.53 1.47 -10.26
C GLY A 229 6.01 1.70 -10.57
N ILE A 230 6.85 1.42 -9.57
CA ILE A 230 8.30 1.58 -9.66
C ILE A 230 9.01 0.48 -8.88
N ALA A 231 10.09 -0.08 -9.44
CA ALA A 231 10.89 -1.11 -8.78
C ALA A 231 12.36 -1.05 -9.21
N LEU A 232 13.27 -1.57 -8.37
CA LEU A 232 14.69 -1.72 -8.66
C LEU A 232 15.06 -3.18 -8.87
N SER A 233 15.94 -3.45 -9.85
CA SER A 233 16.56 -4.78 -9.98
C SER A 233 17.45 -5.10 -8.77
N PRO A 234 17.76 -6.39 -8.50
CA PRO A 234 18.66 -6.77 -7.39
C PRO A 234 20.03 -6.13 -7.50
N SER A 235 20.55 -5.97 -8.73
CA SER A 235 21.81 -5.28 -9.00
C SER A 235 21.76 -3.77 -8.82
N ARG A 236 20.54 -3.19 -8.67
CA ARG A 236 20.27 -1.74 -8.64
C ARG A 236 20.76 -1.00 -9.88
N ARG A 237 20.93 -1.71 -11.00
CA ARG A 237 21.37 -1.16 -12.29
C ARG A 237 20.20 -0.97 -13.27
N THR A 238 19.00 -1.37 -12.87
CA THR A 238 17.79 -1.18 -13.66
C THR A 238 16.70 -0.62 -12.77
N LEU A 239 16.12 0.49 -13.18
CA LEU A 239 14.88 1.05 -12.64
C LEU A 239 13.74 0.67 -13.57
N TYR A 240 12.78 -0.09 -13.07
CA TYR A 240 11.55 -0.41 -13.79
C TYR A 240 10.48 0.62 -13.42
N VAL A 241 9.74 1.11 -14.44
CA VAL A 241 8.62 2.04 -14.26
C VAL A 241 7.48 1.60 -15.15
N SER A 242 6.28 1.47 -14.60
CA SER A 242 5.08 1.22 -15.39
C SER A 242 4.47 2.51 -15.91
N ASN A 243 3.79 2.43 -17.06
CA ASN A 243 2.99 3.53 -17.61
C ASN A 243 1.53 3.09 -17.69
N ALA A 244 0.67 3.67 -16.84
CA ALA A 244 -0.75 3.32 -16.74
C ALA A 244 -1.61 3.92 -17.88
N ASP A 245 -1.02 4.66 -18.83
CA ASP A 245 -1.74 5.15 -20.03
C ASP A 245 -2.12 3.96 -20.91
N ARG A 246 -3.41 3.67 -21.00
CA ARG A 246 -3.94 2.54 -21.78
C ARG A 246 -3.63 2.61 -23.29
N SER A 247 -3.31 3.79 -23.82
CA SER A 247 -2.90 3.98 -25.22
C SER A 247 -1.41 3.65 -25.45
N HIS A 248 -0.63 3.60 -24.36
CA HIS A 248 0.78 3.25 -24.34
C HIS A 248 1.11 2.51 -23.02
N ALA A 249 0.46 1.37 -22.83
CA ALA A 249 0.50 0.58 -21.60
C ALA A 249 1.77 -0.29 -21.57
N VAL A 250 2.86 0.25 -21.04
CA VAL A 250 4.18 -0.39 -21.05
C VAL A 250 4.79 -0.49 -19.66
N TRP A 251 5.67 -1.47 -19.48
CA TRP A 251 6.70 -1.43 -18.46
C TRP A 251 8.00 -1.00 -19.14
N MET A 252 8.65 0.04 -18.58
CA MET A 252 9.94 0.52 -19.02
C MET A 252 11.06 -0.02 -18.15
N ALA A 253 12.24 -0.21 -18.73
CA ALA A 253 13.46 -0.49 -18.00
C ALA A 253 14.51 0.57 -18.36
N TYR A 254 14.94 1.32 -17.37
CA TYR A 254 15.97 2.33 -17.48
C TYR A 254 17.27 1.83 -16.87
N TYR A 255 18.39 2.09 -17.53
CA TYR A 255 19.68 1.91 -16.90
C TYR A 255 19.85 2.92 -15.78
N LEU A 256 20.22 2.44 -14.59
CA LEU A 256 20.53 3.28 -13.44
C LEU A 256 22.03 3.21 -13.15
N ALA A 257 22.69 4.34 -13.31
CA ALA A 257 24.11 4.46 -13.02
C ALA A 257 24.38 4.44 -11.50
N PRO A 258 25.62 4.11 -11.06
CA PRO A 258 25.95 4.05 -9.62
C PRO A 258 25.73 5.36 -8.86
N ASP A 259 25.82 6.50 -9.53
CA ASP A 259 25.58 7.84 -8.97
C ASP A 259 24.08 8.19 -8.91
N GLY A 260 23.20 7.28 -9.37
CA GLY A 260 21.74 7.45 -9.41
C GLY A 260 21.22 8.26 -10.59
N THR A 261 22.07 8.56 -11.59
CA THR A 261 21.62 9.15 -12.86
C THR A 261 20.92 8.09 -13.71
N LEU A 262 19.86 8.53 -14.41
CA LEU A 262 19.10 7.66 -15.30
C LEU A 262 19.67 7.74 -16.71
N GLY A 263 20.05 6.58 -17.25
CA GLY A 263 20.45 6.44 -18.65
C GLY A 263 19.26 6.17 -19.57
N ALA A 264 19.55 5.71 -20.78
CA ALA A 264 18.51 5.41 -21.77
C ALA A 264 17.51 4.37 -21.26
N GLY A 265 16.22 4.64 -21.48
CA GLY A 265 15.13 3.72 -21.27
C GLY A 265 14.85 2.84 -22.49
N ARG A 266 14.32 1.65 -22.24
CA ARG A 266 13.75 0.79 -23.28
C ARG A 266 12.40 0.28 -22.83
N VAL A 267 11.50 0.00 -23.77
CA VAL A 267 10.30 -0.76 -23.46
C VAL A 267 10.73 -2.15 -23.02
N PHE A 268 10.41 -2.49 -21.77
CA PHE A 268 10.67 -3.81 -21.20
C PHE A 268 9.63 -4.81 -21.69
N PHE A 269 8.35 -4.39 -21.62
CA PHE A 269 7.23 -5.13 -22.20
C PHE A 269 6.09 -4.20 -22.58
N ASP A 270 5.49 -4.42 -23.77
CA ASP A 270 4.33 -3.66 -24.26
C ASP A 270 3.04 -4.47 -24.05
N ALA A 271 2.24 -4.02 -23.09
CA ALA A 271 0.93 -4.58 -22.77
C ALA A 271 -0.23 -3.81 -23.44
N THR A 272 0.04 -2.83 -24.29
CA THR A 272 -0.99 -2.03 -24.95
C THR A 272 -2.05 -2.88 -25.67
N PRO A 273 -1.69 -3.98 -26.39
CA PRO A 273 -2.68 -4.85 -27.00
C PRO A 273 -3.63 -5.50 -25.98
N TRP A 274 -3.13 -5.80 -24.76
CA TRP A 274 -3.93 -6.46 -23.73
C TRP A 274 -5.00 -5.57 -23.12
N THR A 275 -4.79 -4.24 -23.11
CA THR A 275 -5.76 -3.29 -22.55
C THR A 275 -7.11 -3.29 -23.26
N ARG A 276 -7.19 -3.86 -24.48
CA ARG A 276 -8.42 -3.99 -25.26
C ARG A 276 -9.34 -5.11 -24.74
N THR A 277 -8.77 -6.17 -24.18
CA THR A 277 -9.50 -7.38 -23.80
C THR A 277 -9.40 -7.72 -22.32
N LYS A 278 -8.38 -7.21 -21.63
CA LYS A 278 -8.14 -7.46 -20.20
C LYS A 278 -8.38 -6.20 -19.36
N LYS A 279 -8.86 -6.39 -18.14
CA LYS A 279 -9.05 -5.31 -17.16
C LYS A 279 -7.71 -4.89 -16.59
N GLY A 280 -7.61 -3.60 -16.23
CA GLY A 280 -6.41 -3.01 -15.62
C GLY A 280 -5.49 -2.32 -16.64
N ALA A 281 -4.41 -1.78 -16.15
CA ALA A 281 -3.29 -1.17 -16.86
C ALA A 281 -2.00 -1.52 -16.10
N PRO A 282 -0.79 -1.35 -16.67
CA PRO A 282 0.45 -1.50 -15.94
C PRO A 282 0.46 -0.61 -14.68
N ASP A 283 0.76 -1.20 -13.52
CA ASP A 283 0.65 -0.55 -12.22
C ASP A 283 1.79 -1.02 -11.29
N GLY A 284 1.58 -1.13 -9.99
CA GLY A 284 2.59 -1.46 -9.01
C GLY A 284 3.30 -2.80 -9.28
N MET A 285 4.56 -2.91 -8.88
CA MET A 285 5.40 -4.07 -9.15
C MET A 285 6.47 -4.29 -8.09
N LYS A 286 6.93 -5.52 -7.97
CA LYS A 286 8.08 -5.89 -7.13
C LYS A 286 8.95 -6.91 -7.85
N VAL A 287 10.22 -6.97 -7.44
CA VAL A 287 11.22 -7.88 -8.00
C VAL A 287 11.54 -8.98 -6.98
N ASP A 288 11.79 -10.20 -7.43
CA ASP A 288 12.33 -11.26 -6.59
C ASP A 288 13.87 -11.23 -6.53
N ALA A 289 14.45 -12.07 -5.70
CA ALA A 289 15.89 -12.14 -5.51
C ALA A 289 16.67 -12.56 -6.78
N GLU A 290 16.01 -13.24 -7.72
CA GLU A 290 16.58 -13.66 -9.00
C GLU A 290 16.40 -12.61 -10.10
N GLY A 291 15.69 -11.51 -9.83
CA GLY A 291 15.44 -10.41 -10.76
C GLY A 291 14.19 -10.58 -11.61
N ASN A 292 13.34 -11.59 -11.34
CA ASN A 292 12.06 -11.70 -12.02
C ASN A 292 11.12 -10.58 -11.53
N LEU A 293 10.42 -9.95 -12.46
CA LEU A 293 9.50 -8.86 -12.21
C LEU A 293 8.08 -9.39 -12.05
N PHE A 294 7.45 -9.18 -10.90
CA PHE A 294 6.05 -9.43 -10.62
C PHE A 294 5.29 -8.11 -10.72
N ALA A 295 4.55 -7.92 -11.81
CA ALA A 295 3.98 -6.64 -12.19
C ALA A 295 2.45 -6.72 -12.32
N ALA A 296 1.74 -5.93 -11.51
CA ALA A 296 0.31 -5.73 -11.67
C ALA A 296 0.03 -5.05 -13.01
N GLY A 297 -1.03 -5.52 -13.69
CA GLY A 297 -1.35 -4.98 -15.00
C GLY A 297 -2.58 -5.62 -15.62
N PRO A 298 -2.75 -5.51 -16.93
CA PRO A 298 -3.91 -6.08 -17.61
C PRO A 298 -4.05 -7.57 -17.35
N GLY A 299 -5.17 -7.97 -16.73
CA GLY A 299 -5.55 -9.34 -16.45
C GLY A 299 -5.05 -9.92 -15.14
N GLY A 300 -4.20 -9.24 -14.37
CA GLY A 300 -3.67 -9.76 -13.12
C GLY A 300 -2.23 -9.34 -12.85
N VAL A 301 -1.47 -10.19 -12.16
CA VAL A 301 -0.02 -10.02 -11.99
C VAL A 301 0.70 -10.78 -13.10
N ASN A 302 1.46 -10.07 -13.91
CA ASN A 302 2.27 -10.61 -14.98
C ASN A 302 3.70 -10.82 -14.50
N VAL A 303 4.27 -11.99 -14.75
CA VAL A 303 5.61 -12.34 -14.26
C VAL A 303 6.58 -12.41 -15.42
N PHE A 304 7.64 -11.62 -15.34
CA PHE A 304 8.65 -11.53 -16.38
C PHE A 304 10.03 -11.93 -15.86
N ALA A 305 10.82 -12.56 -16.70
CA ALA A 305 12.24 -12.73 -16.45
C ALA A 305 13.00 -11.40 -16.65
N PRO A 306 14.25 -11.29 -16.16
CA PRO A 306 15.06 -10.08 -16.34
C PRO A 306 15.28 -9.66 -17.80
N ASP A 307 15.20 -10.60 -18.72
CA ASP A 307 15.35 -10.35 -20.18
C ASP A 307 14.05 -9.85 -20.84
N GLY A 308 12.94 -9.78 -20.11
CA GLY A 308 11.59 -9.39 -20.61
C GLY A 308 10.73 -10.56 -21.07
N THR A 309 11.22 -11.80 -20.99
CA THR A 309 10.40 -12.98 -21.30
C THR A 309 9.20 -13.07 -20.37
N HIS A 310 7.97 -13.09 -20.91
CA HIS A 310 6.75 -13.29 -20.14
C HIS A 310 6.64 -14.76 -19.71
N LEU A 311 6.84 -15.02 -18.42
CA LEU A 311 6.88 -16.38 -17.87
C LEU A 311 5.49 -16.97 -17.64
N GLY A 312 4.58 -16.14 -17.17
CA GLY A 312 3.20 -16.52 -16.83
C GLY A 312 2.48 -15.39 -16.12
N SER A 313 1.24 -15.67 -15.70
CA SER A 313 0.40 -14.67 -15.02
C SER A 313 -0.38 -15.30 -13.87
N LEU A 314 -0.61 -14.50 -12.83
CA LEU A 314 -1.59 -14.75 -11.77
C LEU A 314 -2.83 -13.94 -12.12
N GLU A 315 -3.77 -14.56 -12.85
CA GLU A 315 -4.92 -13.84 -13.42
C GLU A 315 -6.03 -13.68 -12.39
N LEU A 316 -6.61 -12.47 -12.36
CA LEU A 316 -7.78 -12.09 -11.57
C LEU A 316 -8.82 -11.41 -12.49
N ASP A 317 -10.11 -11.64 -12.22
CA ASP A 317 -11.21 -11.06 -13.00
C ASP A 317 -11.50 -9.59 -12.68
N VAL A 318 -10.65 -8.98 -11.84
CA VAL A 318 -10.73 -7.57 -11.41
C VAL A 318 -9.39 -6.88 -11.69
N PRO A 319 -9.39 -5.54 -11.85
CA PRO A 319 -8.14 -4.80 -11.98
C PRO A 319 -7.21 -5.05 -10.79
N THR A 320 -5.98 -5.45 -11.08
CA THR A 320 -4.89 -5.52 -10.09
C THR A 320 -4.15 -4.20 -10.06
N SER A 321 -3.76 -3.79 -8.86
CA SER A 321 -3.13 -2.49 -8.65
C SER A 321 -1.67 -2.59 -8.19
N ASN A 322 -1.33 -3.47 -7.24
CA ASN A 322 0.03 -3.55 -6.74
C ASN A 322 0.32 -4.93 -6.12
N VAL A 323 1.57 -5.17 -5.77
CA VAL A 323 2.03 -6.40 -5.11
C VAL A 323 3.04 -6.10 -4.01
N ALA A 324 3.13 -6.99 -3.01
CA ALA A 324 4.17 -6.95 -1.98
C ALA A 324 4.61 -8.35 -1.60
N TRP A 325 5.89 -8.51 -1.34
CA TRP A 325 6.42 -9.69 -0.68
C TRP A 325 6.16 -9.62 0.82
N GLY A 326 5.91 -10.76 1.46
CA GLY A 326 5.71 -10.80 2.90
C GLY A 326 5.97 -12.18 3.49
N GLY A 327 5.71 -12.33 4.81
CA GLY A 327 6.09 -13.51 5.55
C GLY A 327 7.60 -13.66 5.64
N ASP A 328 8.10 -14.81 5.22
CA ASP A 328 9.54 -15.09 5.08
C ASP A 328 10.10 -14.68 3.70
N GLY A 329 9.33 -13.92 2.92
CA GLY A 329 9.64 -13.49 1.55
C GLY A 329 9.06 -14.41 0.48
N SER A 330 8.51 -15.57 0.81
CA SER A 330 7.92 -16.50 -0.17
C SER A 330 6.42 -16.28 -0.42
N THR A 331 5.79 -15.39 0.30
CA THR A 331 4.39 -15.03 0.08
C THR A 331 4.29 -13.75 -0.72
N LEU A 332 3.58 -13.78 -1.85
CA LEU A 332 3.21 -12.58 -2.60
C LEU A 332 1.79 -12.18 -2.24
N TYR A 333 1.64 -10.95 -1.74
CA TYR A 333 0.35 -10.29 -1.56
C TYR A 333 0.02 -9.47 -2.80
N VAL A 334 -1.25 -9.46 -3.18
CA VAL A 334 -1.75 -8.77 -4.38
C VAL A 334 -2.94 -7.90 -3.98
N THR A 335 -2.87 -6.61 -4.26
CA THR A 335 -4.02 -5.71 -4.15
C THR A 335 -4.76 -5.69 -5.47
N ALA A 336 -6.08 -5.87 -5.41
CA ALA A 336 -6.92 -5.86 -6.60
C ALA A 336 -8.33 -5.34 -6.28
N SER A 337 -8.69 -4.22 -6.88
CA SER A 337 -9.99 -3.56 -6.71
C SER A 337 -10.33 -3.34 -5.23
N SER A 338 -11.20 -4.15 -4.63
CA SER A 338 -11.68 -4.02 -3.25
C SER A 338 -11.18 -5.14 -2.30
N ALA A 339 -10.15 -5.89 -2.71
CA ALA A 339 -9.67 -7.04 -1.95
C ALA A 339 -8.14 -7.21 -2.02
N VAL A 340 -7.61 -7.90 -1.03
CA VAL A 340 -6.23 -8.37 -0.96
C VAL A 340 -6.23 -9.88 -1.11
N TYR A 341 -5.31 -10.36 -1.93
CA TYR A 341 -5.06 -11.78 -2.16
C TYR A 341 -3.64 -12.14 -1.76
N ARG A 342 -3.38 -13.43 -1.54
CA ARG A 342 -2.02 -13.96 -1.35
C ARG A 342 -1.81 -15.22 -2.15
N ILE A 343 -0.55 -15.53 -2.45
CA ILE A 343 -0.11 -16.79 -3.03
C ILE A 343 1.27 -17.15 -2.49
N GLY A 344 1.45 -18.42 -2.11
CA GLY A 344 2.75 -18.97 -1.76
C GLY A 344 3.58 -19.29 -2.99
N LEU A 345 4.82 -18.88 -3.02
CA LEU A 345 5.76 -19.03 -4.12
C LEU A 345 7.02 -19.78 -3.67
N THR A 346 7.79 -20.32 -4.62
CA THR A 346 9.09 -20.95 -4.35
C THR A 346 10.26 -19.97 -4.44
N THR A 347 10.07 -18.84 -5.13
CA THR A 347 11.01 -17.72 -5.10
C THR A 347 10.77 -16.81 -3.90
N ARG A 348 11.71 -15.92 -3.62
CA ARG A 348 11.61 -14.95 -2.52
C ARG A 348 11.77 -13.54 -3.03
N GLY A 349 11.07 -12.62 -2.37
CA GLY A 349 11.18 -11.20 -2.62
C GLY A 349 12.59 -10.66 -2.34
N LEU A 350 12.95 -9.61 -3.06
CA LEU A 350 14.19 -8.91 -2.82
C LEU A 350 14.15 -8.25 -1.42
N GLY A 351 15.15 -8.52 -0.60
CA GLY A 351 15.27 -7.94 0.74
C GLY A 351 14.75 -8.81 1.89
N PHE A 352 14.43 -10.09 1.62
CA PHE A 352 14.01 -11.10 2.62
C PHE A 352 15.08 -12.16 2.85
#